data_7cdadce02e27a1d3ed4460323cd37834
#
_entry.id   7cdadce02e27a1d3ed4460323cd37834
#
_cell.length_a   1.000
_cell.length_b   1.000
_cell.length_c   1.000
_cell.angle_alpha   90.00
_cell.angle_beta   90.00
_cell.angle_gamma   90.00
#
_symmetry.space_group_name_H-M   'P 1'
#
loop_
_entity.id
_entity.type
_entity.pdbx_description
1 polymer ?
#
loop_
_entity_poly.entity_id
_entity_poly.type
_entity_poly.pdbx_seq_one_letter_code
_entity_poly.pdbx_strand_id
1 'polypeptide(L)'
;MEIKKNNKIRLSPLGYRRICQMVDERASPEGYRRCEWCGKSVGRFHHHHIRFRSAGGSDTLENLILLCENCHEIYAHGDNERKYRILFTDCRMDVGRMKAWNEAYKDEAEKIYRRFRK
;
A
#
# COMPACT_ATOMS: atom_id res chain seq x y z
N MET A 1 -9.70 -6.63 23.84
CA MET A 1 -9.58 -7.08 23.32
C MET A 1 -8.63 -7.44 22.76
N GLU A 2 -8.32 -7.99 22.54
CA GLU A 2 -7.46 -8.52 22.15
C GLU A 2 -7.15 -8.39 20.95
N ILE A 3 -6.37 -8.09 20.71
CA ILE A 3 -5.98 -7.86 19.75
C ILE A 3 -5.53 -8.76 19.13
N LYS A 4 -5.69 -8.93 18.40
CA LYS A 4 -5.46 -9.78 17.72
C LYS A 4 -4.26 -9.65 17.06
N LYS A 5 -3.21 -10.02 17.54
CA LYS A 5 -2.05 -10.04 16.90
C LYS A 5 -2.16 -10.87 15.74
N ASN A 6 -3.09 -11.74 15.65
CA ASN A 6 -3.22 -12.66 14.56
C ASN A 6 -4.01 -12.14 13.41
N ASN A 7 -4.42 -10.89 13.48
CA ASN A 7 -5.16 -10.32 12.38
C ASN A 7 -4.28 -9.91 11.23
N LYS A 8 -2.98 -10.03 11.39
CA LYS A 8 -2.08 -9.71 10.31
C LYS A 8 -2.30 -10.66 9.14
N ILE A 9 -2.39 -10.12 7.94
CA ILE A 9 -2.59 -10.89 6.75
C ILE A 9 -1.28 -11.04 5.99
N ARG A 10 -0.87 -12.27 5.77
CA ARG A 10 0.31 -12.60 4.99
C ARG A 10 -0.13 -13.44 3.83
N LEU A 11 0.24 -13.07 2.64
CA LEU A 11 -0.19 -13.76 1.44
C LEU A 11 0.94 -14.54 0.82
N SER A 12 0.58 -15.58 0.07
CA SER A 12 1.53 -16.29 -0.75
C SER A 12 2.07 -15.31 -1.81
N PRO A 13 3.18 -15.65 -2.47
CA PRO A 13 3.73 -14.74 -3.49
C PRO A 13 2.73 -14.39 -4.58
N LEU A 14 1.92 -15.36 -5.02
CA LEU A 14 0.93 -15.08 -6.05
C LEU A 14 -0.15 -14.14 -5.53
N GLY A 15 -0.63 -14.38 -4.32
CA GLY A 15 -1.64 -13.50 -3.73
C GLY A 15 -1.13 -12.09 -3.53
N TYR A 16 0.10 -11.97 -3.06
CA TYR A 16 0.70 -10.66 -2.86
C TYR A 16 0.82 -9.93 -4.19
N ARG A 17 1.22 -10.64 -5.26
CA ARG A 17 1.33 -10.01 -6.56
C ARG A 17 -0.02 -9.49 -7.03
N ARG A 18 -1.09 -10.23 -6.75
CA ARG A 18 -2.41 -9.79 -7.17
C ARG A 18 -2.84 -8.54 -6.43
N ILE A 19 -2.54 -8.46 -5.14
CA ILE A 19 -2.86 -7.25 -4.38
C ILE A 19 -2.03 -6.08 -4.88
N CYS A 20 -0.76 -6.30 -5.21
CA CYS A 20 0.07 -5.25 -5.76
C CYS A 20 -0.48 -4.74 -7.09
N GLN A 21 -1.05 -5.63 -7.91
CA GLN A 21 -1.69 -5.20 -9.15
C GLN A 21 -2.89 -4.30 -8.88
N MET A 22 -3.64 -4.60 -7.83
CA MET A 22 -4.75 -3.74 -7.44
C MET A 22 -4.25 -2.38 -6.98
N VAL A 23 -3.16 -2.35 -6.24
CA VAL A 23 -2.55 -1.08 -5.83
C VAL A 23 -2.11 -0.29 -7.06
N ASP A 24 -1.53 -0.98 -8.07
CA ASP A 24 -1.15 -0.31 -9.31
C ASP A 24 -2.36 0.32 -9.98
N GLU A 25 -3.49 -0.39 -9.99
CA GLU A 25 -4.70 0.16 -10.59
C GLU A 25 -5.20 1.36 -9.82
N ARG A 26 -5.16 1.29 -8.50
CA ARG A 26 -5.55 2.42 -7.66
C ARG A 26 -4.66 3.62 -7.96
N ALA A 27 -3.39 3.38 -8.24
CA ALA A 27 -2.42 4.43 -8.48
C ALA A 27 -2.44 4.91 -9.92
N SER A 28 -3.36 4.41 -10.77
CA SER A 28 -3.39 4.74 -12.18
C SER A 28 -4.74 5.33 -12.59
N PRO A 29 -5.17 6.42 -11.96
CA PRO A 29 -6.49 6.99 -12.30
C PRO A 29 -6.58 7.49 -13.74
N GLU A 30 -5.45 7.75 -14.37
CA GLU A 30 -5.42 8.24 -15.74
C GLU A 30 -4.81 7.24 -16.71
N GLY A 31 -4.72 5.97 -16.30
CA GLY A 31 -4.24 4.93 -17.19
C GLY A 31 -2.76 4.62 -17.08
N TYR A 32 -2.03 5.35 -16.26
CA TYR A 32 -0.62 5.07 -16.03
C TYR A 32 -0.30 5.29 -14.57
N ARG A 33 0.70 4.56 -14.06
CA ARG A 33 1.02 4.59 -12.64
C ARG A 33 1.59 5.94 -12.21
N ARG A 34 1.18 6.38 -11.05
CA ARG A 34 1.70 7.59 -10.44
C ARG A 34 2.03 7.29 -9.00
N CYS A 35 3.10 7.91 -8.51
CA CYS A 35 3.43 7.81 -7.09
C CYS A 35 2.25 8.30 -6.27
N GLU A 36 1.79 7.51 -5.34
CA GLU A 36 0.62 7.91 -4.55
C GLU A 36 0.96 8.95 -3.50
N TRP A 37 2.24 9.28 -3.35
CA TRP A 37 2.66 10.33 -2.45
C TRP A 37 2.86 11.65 -3.17
N CYS A 38 3.64 11.68 -4.25
CA CYS A 38 4.00 12.93 -4.91
C CYS A 38 3.40 13.12 -6.30
N GLY A 39 2.79 12.07 -6.86
CA GLY A 39 2.16 12.17 -8.17
C GLY A 39 3.06 11.99 -9.36
N LYS A 40 4.36 11.76 -9.15
CA LYS A 40 5.28 11.56 -10.26
C LYS A 40 4.93 10.29 -11.01
N SER A 41 5.10 10.30 -12.33
CA SER A 41 4.72 9.15 -13.15
C SER A 41 5.91 8.53 -13.89
N VAL A 42 7.12 8.90 -13.56
CA VAL A 42 8.30 8.38 -14.25
C VAL A 42 9.22 7.67 -13.30
N GLY A 43 10.07 6.79 -13.85
CA GLY A 43 11.06 6.10 -13.06
C GLY A 43 10.54 4.81 -12.47
N ARG A 44 11.23 4.33 -11.46
CA ARG A 44 10.90 3.07 -10.82
C ARG A 44 9.91 3.30 -9.70
N PHE A 45 9.07 2.30 -9.47
CA PHE A 45 8.08 2.35 -8.42
C PHE A 45 8.25 1.18 -7.47
N HIS A 46 7.84 1.38 -6.23
CA HIS A 46 7.92 0.36 -5.19
C HIS A 46 6.58 0.24 -4.49
N HIS A 47 6.19 -0.99 -4.20
CA HIS A 47 5.01 -1.24 -3.38
C HIS A 47 5.49 -1.24 -1.93
N HIS A 48 5.19 -0.19 -1.22
CA HIS A 48 5.72 0.02 0.12
C HIS A 48 4.67 -0.33 1.18
N HIS A 49 5.08 -1.11 2.18
CA HIS A 49 4.22 -1.38 3.33
C HIS A 49 4.29 -0.17 4.25
N ILE A 50 3.16 0.51 4.44
CA ILE A 50 3.12 1.69 5.30
C ILE A 50 3.56 1.31 6.70
N ARG A 51 2.99 0.24 7.24
CA ARG A 51 3.53 -0.38 8.43
C ARG A 51 4.41 -1.53 7.95
N PHE A 52 5.68 -1.48 8.27
CA PHE A 52 6.65 -2.45 7.76
C PHE A 52 6.24 -3.87 8.09
N ARG A 53 6.54 -4.78 7.17
CA ARG A 53 6.25 -6.20 7.41
C ARG A 53 6.95 -6.68 8.69
N SER A 54 8.18 -6.24 8.90
CA SER A 54 8.93 -6.62 10.10
C SER A 54 8.27 -6.12 11.37
N ALA A 55 7.42 -5.11 11.27
CA ALA A 55 6.70 -4.55 12.40
C ALA A 55 5.26 -5.05 12.45
N GLY A 56 4.96 -6.12 11.73
CA GLY A 56 3.61 -6.70 11.75
C GLY A 56 2.65 -6.14 10.73
N GLY A 57 3.15 -5.43 9.72
CA GLY A 57 2.27 -4.87 8.69
C GLY A 57 1.71 -5.96 7.78
N SER A 58 0.45 -5.79 7.38
CA SER A 58 -0.25 -6.75 6.55
C SER A 58 -0.04 -6.52 5.07
N ASP A 59 -0.31 -7.55 4.26
CA ASP A 59 -0.28 -7.48 2.81
C ASP A 59 -1.67 -7.09 2.30
N THR A 60 -2.13 -5.89 2.64
CA THR A 60 -3.49 -5.47 2.32
C THR A 60 -3.47 -4.14 1.58
N LEU A 61 -4.59 -3.85 0.90
CA LEU A 61 -4.71 -2.59 0.18
C LEU A 61 -4.48 -1.39 1.10
N GLU A 62 -4.97 -1.48 2.33
CA GLU A 62 -4.87 -0.37 3.27
C GLU A 62 -3.46 -0.13 3.76
N ASN A 63 -2.61 -1.14 3.68
CA ASN A 63 -1.25 -1.03 4.18
C ASN A 63 -0.21 -0.90 3.07
N LEU A 64 -0.64 -0.87 1.81
CA LEU A 64 0.28 -0.76 0.69
C LEU A 64 0.07 0.56 -0.03
N ILE A 65 1.18 1.14 -0.46
CA ILE A 65 1.15 2.40 -1.18
C ILE A 65 2.22 2.32 -2.27
N LEU A 66 1.89 2.85 -3.45
CA LEU A 66 2.86 2.86 -4.54
C LEU A 66 3.67 4.14 -4.47
N LEU A 67 4.98 4.00 -4.38
CA LEU A 67 5.88 5.14 -4.27
C LEU A 67 6.90 5.12 -5.40
N CYS A 68 7.24 6.31 -5.90
CA CYS A 68 8.38 6.40 -6.80
C CYS A 68 9.64 6.14 -5.99
N GLU A 69 10.72 5.82 -6.69
CA GLU A 69 11.96 5.46 -6.00
C GLU A 69 12.42 6.55 -5.06
N ASN A 70 12.29 7.80 -5.48
CA ASN A 70 12.73 8.92 -4.67
C ASN A 70 11.96 9.01 -3.36
N CYS A 71 10.64 8.95 -3.43
CA CYS A 71 9.83 9.01 -2.21
C CYS A 71 10.09 7.81 -1.33
N HIS A 72 10.28 6.64 -1.94
CA HIS A 72 10.52 5.42 -1.20
C HIS A 72 11.83 5.52 -0.40
N GLU A 73 12.88 6.02 -1.03
CA GLU A 73 14.17 6.08 -0.36
C GLU A 73 14.31 7.25 0.61
N ILE A 74 13.82 8.41 0.21
CA ILE A 74 14.04 9.59 1.03
C ILE A 74 13.02 9.72 2.15
N TYR A 75 11.76 9.48 1.84
CA TYR A 75 10.71 9.71 2.83
C TYR A 75 10.30 8.48 3.61
N ALA A 76 10.25 7.34 2.95
CA ALA A 76 9.78 6.13 3.63
C ALA A 76 10.89 5.43 4.42
N HIS A 77 12.12 5.49 3.90
CA HIS A 77 13.24 4.77 4.51
C HIS A 77 14.42 5.67 4.87
N GLY A 78 14.20 6.99 4.92
CA GLY A 78 15.25 7.89 5.29
C GLY A 78 15.39 8.01 6.80
N ASP A 79 16.16 9.00 7.23
CA ASP A 79 16.41 9.20 8.64
C ASP A 79 15.14 9.46 9.44
N ASN A 80 14.13 10.00 8.79
CA ASN A 80 12.88 10.32 9.45
C ASN A 80 11.76 9.36 9.06
N GLU A 81 12.09 8.11 8.80
CA GLU A 81 11.11 7.17 8.29
C GLU A 81 9.87 7.07 9.17
N ARG A 82 10.05 7.12 10.48
CA ARG A 82 8.91 7.00 11.38
C ARG A 82 7.97 8.19 11.23
N LYS A 83 8.54 9.38 11.08
CA LYS A 83 7.76 10.59 10.89
C LYS A 83 6.99 10.54 9.56
N TYR A 84 7.68 10.14 8.51
CA TYR A 84 7.03 10.12 7.20
C TYR A 84 6.01 9.00 7.08
N ARG A 85 6.21 7.93 7.82
CA ARG A 85 5.22 6.88 7.84
C ARG A 85 3.89 7.37 8.37
N ILE A 86 3.96 8.24 9.37
CA ILE A 86 2.74 8.82 9.92
C ILE A 86 2.11 9.77 8.92
N LEU A 87 2.93 10.49 8.19
CA LEU A 87 2.43 11.46 7.24
C LEU A 87 1.77 10.84 6.01
N PHE A 88 1.95 9.54 5.80
CA PHE A 88 1.29 8.89 4.68
C PHE A 88 -0.23 8.93 4.81
N THR A 89 -0.73 9.22 5.97
CA THR A 89 -2.17 9.25 6.17
C THR A 89 -2.79 10.61 5.88
N ASP A 90 -1.99 11.67 5.87
CA ASP A 90 -2.53 13.00 5.59
C ASP A 90 -1.52 13.82 4.82
N CYS A 91 -1.12 13.34 3.69
CA CYS A 91 -0.08 13.97 2.93
C CYS A 91 -0.61 14.61 1.66
N ARG A 92 0.25 14.75 0.67
CA ARG A 92 -0.09 15.44 -0.56
C ARG A 92 -1.00 14.67 -1.47
N MET A 93 -1.06 13.37 -1.33
CA MET A 93 -1.90 12.59 -2.20
C MET A 93 -3.34 12.63 -1.72
N ASP A 94 -4.24 12.21 -2.60
CA ASP A 94 -5.66 12.21 -2.27
C ASP A 94 -6.02 10.96 -1.49
N VAL A 95 -5.89 11.05 -0.18
CA VAL A 95 -6.17 9.91 0.70
C VAL A 95 -7.64 9.53 0.63
N GLY A 96 -8.52 10.51 0.48
CA GLY A 96 -9.94 10.22 0.37
C GLY A 96 -10.26 9.37 -0.85
N ARG A 97 -9.61 9.67 -1.98
CA ARG A 97 -9.80 8.87 -3.18
C ARG A 97 -9.29 7.46 -2.99
N MET A 98 -8.16 7.32 -2.32
CA MET A 98 -7.59 6.00 -2.06
C MET A 98 -8.52 5.17 -1.18
N LYS A 99 -9.06 5.79 -0.15
CA LYS A 99 -9.99 5.08 0.73
C LYS A 99 -11.26 4.69 0.01
N ALA A 100 -11.77 5.57 -0.84
CA ALA A 100 -12.96 5.26 -1.62
C ALA A 100 -12.68 4.12 -2.59
N TRP A 101 -11.51 4.11 -3.20
CA TRP A 101 -11.13 3.05 -4.10
C TRP A 101 -11.06 1.71 -3.35
N ASN A 102 -10.42 1.73 -2.17
CA ASN A 102 -10.31 0.51 -1.37
C ASN A 102 -11.68 -0.03 -0.99
N GLU A 103 -12.59 0.86 -0.67
CA GLU A 103 -13.94 0.44 -0.30
C GLU A 103 -14.68 -0.14 -1.50
N ALA A 104 -14.52 0.47 -2.67
CA ALA A 104 -15.19 0.00 -3.88
C ALA A 104 -14.71 -1.39 -4.30
N TYR A 105 -13.46 -1.70 -4.05
CA TYR A 105 -12.88 -2.97 -4.46
C TYR A 105 -12.65 -3.92 -3.30
N LYS A 106 -13.30 -3.65 -2.19
CA LYS A 106 -13.12 -4.43 -0.98
C LYS A 106 -13.42 -5.92 -1.17
N ASP A 107 -14.50 -6.21 -1.89
CA ASP A 107 -14.89 -7.61 -2.05
C ASP A 107 -13.87 -8.38 -2.89
N GLU A 108 -13.33 -7.74 -3.90
CA GLU A 108 -12.31 -8.38 -4.72
C GLU A 108 -11.06 -8.67 -3.90
N ALA A 109 -10.63 -7.70 -3.10
CA ALA A 109 -9.47 -7.88 -2.25
C ALA A 109 -9.70 -8.99 -1.23
N GLU A 110 -10.91 -9.04 -0.65
CA GLU A 110 -11.24 -10.06 0.32
C GLU A 110 -11.13 -11.47 -0.26
N LYS A 111 -11.53 -11.63 -1.51
CA LYS A 111 -11.41 -12.93 -2.15
C LYS A 111 -9.95 -13.35 -2.27
N ILE A 112 -9.08 -12.40 -2.57
CA ILE A 112 -7.65 -12.68 -2.67
C ILE A 112 -7.09 -13.04 -1.29
N TYR A 113 -7.45 -12.28 -0.26
CA TYR A 113 -6.98 -12.57 1.09
C TYR A 113 -7.38 -13.96 1.51
N ARG A 114 -8.64 -14.31 1.27
CA ARG A 114 -9.14 -15.62 1.68
C ARG A 114 -8.44 -16.76 0.94
N ARG A 115 -8.24 -16.58 -0.35
CA ARG A 115 -7.69 -17.65 -1.17
C ARG A 115 -6.19 -17.85 -0.97
N PHE A 116 -5.45 -16.76 -0.76
CA PHE A 116 -4.00 -16.84 -0.76
C PHE A 116 -3.35 -16.58 0.59
N ARG A 117 -4.13 -16.50 1.63
CA ARG A 117 -3.58 -16.26 2.96
C ARG A 117 -2.75 -17.46 3.40
N LYS A 118 -1.59 -17.16 3.95
CA LYS A 118 -0.72 -18.19 4.49
C LYS A 118 -1.19 -18.68 5.83
#